data_738fe58ecc474a4151c6aba86611fa4d
#
_entry.id   738fe58ecc474a4151c6aba86611fa4d
#
_cell.length_a   1.000
_cell.length_b   1.000
_cell.length_c   1.000
_cell.angle_alpha   90.00
_cell.angle_beta   90.00
_cell.angle_gamma   90.00
#
_symmetry.space_group_name_H-M   'P 1'
#
loop_
_entity.id
_entity.type
_entity.pdbx_description
1 polymer ?
#
loop_
_entity_poly.entity_id
_entity_poly.type
_entity_poly.pdbx_seq_one_letter_code
_entity_poly.pdbx_strand_id
1 'polypeptide(L)'
;MVNKPPSTDSPRPEFYDHLIKKALEAGATDARLLETHQVVFDPRSHLKCRFGCGRWGKFWTCPPHLGISLENFKEGFDRYKTAIIIKTDDPQKGQDVTLAIEKEAMLTGGCIFAFGLALCVQCETCAYPEPCRYPHLARPAMDAFGVDIGKTVAPLGFKVEFDQKGKLLPAWYSLVLLA
;
A
#
# COMPACT_ATOMS: atom_id res chain seq x y z
N MET A 1 -1.31 27.91 -29.09
CA MET A 1 -0.14 27.07 -28.77
C MET A 1 -0.70 25.82 -28.09
N VAL A 2 -0.68 24.69 -28.78
CA VAL A 2 -1.19 23.42 -28.24
C VAL A 2 -0.09 22.86 -27.33
N ASN A 3 -0.36 22.80 -26.03
CA ASN A 3 0.54 22.15 -25.07
C ASN A 3 0.71 20.68 -25.49
N LYS A 4 1.94 20.32 -25.85
CA LYS A 4 2.34 18.94 -26.07
C LYS A 4 2.04 18.14 -24.77
N PRO A 5 1.33 17.00 -24.86
CA PRO A 5 1.13 16.17 -23.69
C PRO A 5 2.50 15.76 -23.10
N PRO A 6 2.63 15.62 -21.79
CA PRO A 6 3.88 15.18 -21.17
C PRO A 6 4.30 13.85 -21.80
N SER A 7 5.59 13.73 -22.08
CA SER A 7 6.19 12.52 -22.64
C SER A 7 5.93 11.32 -21.72
N THR A 8 5.60 10.19 -22.36
CA THR A 8 5.39 8.89 -21.71
C THR A 8 6.72 8.23 -21.27
N ASP A 9 7.74 9.02 -20.93
CA ASP A 9 8.99 8.49 -20.40
C ASP A 9 8.77 7.97 -18.98
N SER A 10 9.12 6.71 -18.75
CA SER A 10 9.14 6.13 -17.42
C SER A 10 9.93 7.04 -16.50
N PRO A 11 9.48 7.26 -15.23
CA PRO A 11 10.20 8.11 -14.29
C PRO A 11 11.65 7.68 -14.19
N ARG A 12 12.57 8.66 -14.11
CA ARG A 12 14.01 8.39 -14.09
C ARG A 12 14.41 7.72 -12.76
N PRO A 13 15.50 6.95 -12.72
CA PRO A 13 16.00 6.32 -11.49
C PRO A 13 16.10 7.30 -10.31
N GLU A 14 16.56 8.53 -10.55
CA GLU A 14 16.68 9.60 -9.54
C GLU A 14 15.35 9.96 -8.87
N PHE A 15 14.23 9.84 -9.58
CA PHE A 15 12.90 10.07 -9.00
C PHE A 15 12.56 9.01 -7.96
N TYR A 16 12.82 7.74 -8.24
CA TYR A 16 12.55 6.66 -7.29
C TYR A 16 13.48 6.72 -6.08
N ASP A 17 14.75 7.07 -6.28
CA ASP A 17 15.72 7.27 -5.20
C ASP A 17 15.30 8.42 -4.29
N HIS A 18 14.76 9.50 -4.87
CA HIS A 18 14.17 10.61 -4.11
C HIS A 18 13.00 10.14 -3.24
N LEU A 19 12.06 9.37 -3.80
CA LEU A 19 10.90 8.88 -3.04
C LEU A 19 11.32 7.91 -1.92
N ILE A 20 12.29 7.02 -2.17
CA ILE A 20 12.84 6.11 -1.15
C ILE A 20 13.48 6.92 -0.01
N LYS A 21 14.31 7.91 -0.35
CA LYS A 21 14.92 8.80 0.64
C LYS A 21 13.86 9.52 1.47
N LYS A 22 12.83 10.06 0.82
CA LYS A 22 11.69 10.70 1.49
C LYS A 22 10.94 9.75 2.42
N ALA A 23 10.75 8.48 2.04
CA ALA A 23 10.13 7.49 2.90
C ALA A 23 10.94 7.26 4.19
N LEU A 24 12.27 7.14 4.08
CA LEU A 24 13.16 6.99 5.22
C LEU A 24 13.14 8.23 6.11
N GLU A 25 13.19 9.43 5.53
CA GLU A 25 13.11 10.71 6.27
C GLU A 25 11.75 10.84 7.00
N ALA A 26 10.67 10.31 6.43
CA ALA A 26 9.34 10.33 7.01
C ALA A 26 9.11 9.27 8.10
N GLY A 27 10.10 8.38 8.36
CA GLY A 27 10.06 7.41 9.45
C GLY A 27 9.91 5.94 9.03
N ALA A 28 10.06 5.62 7.74
CA ALA A 28 10.20 4.22 7.32
C ALA A 28 11.50 3.62 7.90
N THR A 29 11.44 2.37 8.33
CA THR A 29 12.64 1.63 8.76
C THR A 29 13.41 1.07 7.56
N ASP A 30 12.73 0.85 6.45
CA ASP A 30 13.30 0.50 5.15
C ASP A 30 12.27 0.83 4.05
N ALA A 31 12.75 1.09 2.84
CA ALA A 31 11.91 1.29 1.66
C ALA A 31 12.65 0.79 0.41
N ARG A 32 11.95 0.05 -0.45
CA ARG A 32 12.57 -0.55 -1.65
C ARG A 32 11.65 -0.46 -2.85
N LEU A 33 12.26 -0.25 -4.00
CA LEU A 33 11.59 -0.33 -5.29
C LEU A 33 11.33 -1.79 -5.64
N LEU A 34 10.17 -2.05 -6.27
CA LEU A 34 9.86 -3.32 -6.91
C LEU A 34 9.01 -3.07 -8.15
N GLU A 35 9.08 -4.01 -9.09
CA GLU A 35 8.17 -4.03 -10.23
C GLU A 35 6.84 -4.66 -9.81
N THR A 36 5.72 -4.12 -10.25
CA THR A 36 4.39 -4.59 -9.81
C THR A 36 4.11 -6.05 -10.14
N HIS A 37 4.74 -6.61 -11.18
CA HIS A 37 4.64 -8.04 -11.49
C HIS A 37 5.26 -8.96 -10.42
N GLN A 38 6.09 -8.42 -9.52
CA GLN A 38 6.68 -9.15 -8.38
C GLN A 38 5.71 -9.24 -7.19
N VAL A 39 4.61 -8.49 -7.22
CA VAL A 39 3.57 -8.56 -6.18
C VAL A 39 2.78 -9.85 -6.34
N VAL A 40 2.77 -10.66 -5.30
CA VAL A 40 2.13 -11.97 -5.29
C VAL A 40 0.70 -11.86 -4.81
N PHE A 41 -0.25 -12.22 -5.66
CA PHE A 41 -1.66 -12.36 -5.27
C PHE A 41 -1.95 -13.81 -4.89
N ASP A 42 -2.59 -14.00 -3.73
CA ASP A 42 -3.03 -15.30 -3.25
C ASP A 42 -4.42 -15.15 -2.61
N PRO A 43 -5.48 -15.75 -3.22
CA PRO A 43 -6.85 -15.60 -2.72
C PRO A 43 -7.02 -16.14 -1.29
N ARG A 44 -6.09 -16.96 -0.78
CA ARG A 44 -6.11 -17.44 0.60
C ARG A 44 -5.91 -16.32 1.63
N SER A 45 -5.35 -15.17 1.24
CA SER A 45 -5.28 -13.98 2.12
C SER A 45 -6.68 -13.53 2.54
N HIS A 46 -7.69 -13.62 1.65
CA HIS A 46 -9.09 -13.33 1.99
C HIS A 46 -9.68 -14.30 3.01
N LEU A 47 -9.26 -15.58 3.01
CA LEU A 47 -9.66 -16.52 4.06
C LEU A 47 -9.11 -16.07 5.42
N LYS A 48 -7.87 -15.59 5.45
CA LYS A 48 -7.28 -15.00 6.66
C LYS A 48 -8.02 -13.76 7.12
N CYS A 49 -8.37 -12.85 6.22
CA CYS A 49 -9.19 -11.69 6.54
C CYS A 49 -10.55 -12.11 7.11
N ARG A 50 -11.26 -13.04 6.44
CA ARG A 50 -12.63 -13.44 6.81
C ARG A 50 -12.70 -14.15 8.16
N PHE A 51 -11.76 -15.06 8.44
CA PHE A 51 -11.83 -15.97 9.57
C PHE A 51 -10.78 -15.71 10.67
N GLY A 52 -9.86 -14.78 10.44
CA GLY A 52 -8.79 -14.48 11.40
C GLY A 52 -8.64 -13.01 11.79
N CYS A 53 -9.30 -12.08 11.07
CA CYS A 53 -9.11 -10.64 11.30
C CYS A 53 -10.34 -10.01 11.97
N GLY A 54 -10.12 -9.35 13.11
CA GLY A 54 -11.18 -8.62 13.82
C GLY A 54 -11.73 -7.38 13.11
N ARG A 55 -11.11 -6.96 11.99
CA ARG A 55 -11.51 -5.80 11.19
C ARG A 55 -12.51 -6.14 10.08
N TRP A 56 -12.67 -7.41 9.75
CA TRP A 56 -13.61 -7.85 8.72
C TRP A 56 -15.02 -7.33 8.97
N GLY A 57 -15.62 -6.69 7.98
CA GLY A 57 -17.00 -6.17 8.05
C GLY A 57 -17.19 -4.99 9.00
N LYS A 58 -16.11 -4.39 9.52
CA LYS A 58 -16.17 -3.30 10.49
C LYS A 58 -15.46 -2.01 10.04
N PHE A 59 -14.78 -2.04 8.91
CA PHE A 59 -14.01 -0.92 8.40
C PHE A 59 -14.27 -0.69 6.92
N TRP A 60 -14.38 0.58 6.50
CA TRP A 60 -14.55 0.97 5.10
C TRP A 60 -13.41 0.48 4.19
N THR A 61 -12.21 0.35 4.74
CA THR A 61 -11.00 -0.07 4.02
C THR A 61 -10.72 -1.56 4.12
N CYS A 62 -11.68 -2.36 4.62
CA CYS A 62 -11.56 -3.80 4.78
C CYS A 62 -12.69 -4.54 4.06
N PRO A 63 -12.48 -5.76 3.59
CA PRO A 63 -13.54 -6.58 3.05
C PRO A 63 -14.67 -6.80 4.06
N PRO A 64 -15.92 -6.93 3.61
CA PRO A 64 -16.40 -6.89 2.23
C PRO A 64 -16.70 -5.46 1.71
N HIS A 65 -16.36 -4.40 2.43
CA HIS A 65 -16.81 -3.03 2.20
C HIS A 65 -15.86 -2.17 1.36
N LEU A 66 -14.92 -2.79 0.62
CA LEU A 66 -13.94 -2.05 -0.20
C LEU A 66 -14.56 -1.24 -1.34
N GLY A 67 -15.79 -1.55 -1.75
CA GLY A 67 -16.47 -0.85 -2.84
C GLY A 67 -15.92 -1.14 -4.24
N ILE A 68 -14.92 -2.01 -4.35
CA ILE A 68 -14.33 -2.49 -5.60
C ILE A 68 -14.09 -4.00 -5.49
N SER A 69 -14.38 -4.75 -6.55
CA SER A 69 -14.11 -6.18 -6.59
C SER A 69 -12.60 -6.45 -6.72
N LEU A 70 -12.18 -7.67 -6.39
CA LEU A 70 -10.77 -8.07 -6.53
C LEU A 70 -10.32 -8.06 -7.99
N GLU A 71 -11.21 -8.45 -8.90
CA GLU A 71 -10.97 -8.46 -10.33
C GLU A 71 -10.73 -7.04 -10.85
N ASN A 72 -11.62 -6.10 -10.50
CA ASN A 72 -11.51 -4.70 -10.91
C ASN A 72 -10.26 -4.04 -10.29
N PHE A 73 -9.94 -4.38 -9.04
CA PHE A 73 -8.70 -3.91 -8.42
C PHE A 73 -7.48 -4.43 -9.19
N LYS A 74 -7.46 -5.73 -9.51
CA LYS A 74 -6.37 -6.36 -10.24
C LYS A 74 -6.19 -5.74 -11.62
N GLU A 75 -7.28 -5.48 -12.34
CA GLU A 75 -7.24 -4.80 -13.63
C GLU A 75 -6.62 -3.41 -13.54
N GLY A 76 -7.01 -2.62 -12.53
CA GLY A 76 -6.39 -1.32 -12.25
C GLY A 76 -4.93 -1.45 -11.85
N PHE A 77 -4.61 -2.43 -10.99
CA PHE A 77 -3.25 -2.72 -10.53
C PHE A 77 -2.30 -3.05 -11.68
N ASP A 78 -2.74 -3.80 -12.67
CA ASP A 78 -1.94 -4.20 -13.83
C ASP A 78 -1.55 -3.03 -14.76
N ARG A 79 -2.11 -1.84 -14.53
CA ARG A 79 -1.69 -0.60 -15.21
C ARG A 79 -0.44 0.03 -14.61
N TYR A 80 -0.11 -0.30 -13.36
CA TYR A 80 1.11 0.14 -12.71
C TYR A 80 2.28 -0.76 -13.08
N LYS A 81 3.46 -0.19 -13.23
CA LYS A 81 4.68 -0.93 -13.55
C LYS A 81 5.64 -1.00 -12.37
N THR A 82 5.60 0.00 -11.54
CA THR A 82 6.55 0.19 -10.44
C THR A 82 5.80 0.47 -9.15
N ALA A 83 6.37 0.05 -8.05
CA ALA A 83 5.88 0.36 -6.71
C ALA A 83 7.04 0.54 -5.72
N ILE A 84 6.78 1.19 -4.60
CA ILE A 84 7.69 1.24 -3.46
C ILE A 84 7.05 0.47 -2.32
N ILE A 85 7.71 -0.59 -1.86
CA ILE A 85 7.39 -1.24 -0.59
C ILE A 85 8.03 -0.46 0.55
N ILE A 86 7.25 -0.18 1.57
CA ILE A 86 7.66 0.58 2.75
C ILE A 86 7.52 -0.33 3.97
N LYS A 87 8.56 -0.41 4.78
CA LYS A 87 8.54 -1.11 6.07
C LYS A 87 8.58 -0.11 7.21
N THR A 88 7.73 -0.32 8.22
CA THR A 88 7.71 0.46 9.46
C THR A 88 7.57 -0.45 10.67
N ASP A 89 7.87 0.08 11.84
CA ASP A 89 7.69 -0.59 13.15
C ASP A 89 6.31 -0.31 13.78
N ASP A 90 5.55 0.61 13.18
CA ASP A 90 4.27 1.07 13.68
C ASP A 90 3.27 1.29 12.53
N PRO A 91 1.99 0.89 12.68
CA PRO A 91 1.00 1.00 11.60
C PRO A 91 0.59 2.44 11.31
N GLN A 92 0.61 3.35 12.30
CA GLN A 92 0.32 4.77 12.06
C GLN A 92 1.41 5.39 11.19
N LYS A 93 2.68 5.15 11.54
CA LYS A 93 3.81 5.56 10.69
C LYS A 93 3.69 4.97 9.28
N GLY A 94 3.30 3.69 9.18
CA GLY A 94 3.10 3.05 7.88
C GLY A 94 2.10 3.79 7.00
N GLN A 95 0.97 4.19 7.56
CA GLN A 95 -0.04 4.96 6.84
C GLN A 95 0.46 6.38 6.52
N ASP A 96 1.07 7.07 7.47
CA ASP A 96 1.52 8.45 7.29
C ASP A 96 2.61 8.56 6.23
N VAL A 97 3.61 7.66 6.26
CA VAL A 97 4.67 7.59 5.25
C VAL A 97 4.08 7.26 3.89
N THR A 98 3.15 6.30 3.81
CA THR A 98 2.50 5.92 2.55
C THR A 98 1.79 7.09 1.89
N LEU A 99 1.01 7.85 2.66
CA LEU A 99 0.30 9.04 2.18
C LEU A 99 1.26 10.16 1.77
N ALA A 100 2.36 10.34 2.51
CA ALA A 100 3.39 11.33 2.17
C ALA A 100 4.07 10.99 0.84
N ILE A 101 4.43 9.72 0.61
CA ILE A 101 5.08 9.30 -0.64
C ILE A 101 4.11 9.30 -1.83
N GLU A 102 2.86 8.89 -1.63
CA GLU A 102 1.81 9.01 -2.64
C GLU A 102 1.66 10.47 -3.10
N LYS A 103 1.55 11.40 -2.16
CA LYS A 103 1.46 12.82 -2.45
C LYS A 103 2.72 13.36 -3.14
N GLU A 104 3.91 13.00 -2.66
CA GLU A 104 5.19 13.42 -3.24
C GLU A 104 5.31 12.95 -4.69
N ALA A 105 4.94 11.70 -4.98
CA ALA A 105 4.98 11.13 -6.32
C ALA A 105 4.06 11.88 -7.28
N MET A 106 2.86 12.28 -6.83
CA MET A 106 1.95 13.09 -7.63
C MET A 106 2.50 14.49 -7.91
N LEU A 107 3.13 15.13 -6.92
CA LEU A 107 3.57 16.51 -7.03
C LEU A 107 4.89 16.66 -7.82
N THR A 108 5.81 15.72 -7.70
CA THR A 108 7.17 15.85 -8.22
C THR A 108 7.45 15.02 -9.47
N GLY A 109 6.82 13.87 -9.61
CA GLY A 109 7.10 12.92 -10.71
C GLY A 109 6.00 12.80 -11.75
N GLY A 110 4.89 13.53 -11.59
CA GLY A 110 3.77 13.43 -12.53
C GLY A 110 3.02 12.09 -12.47
N CYS A 111 3.23 11.27 -11.43
CA CYS A 111 2.49 10.03 -11.20
C CYS A 111 1.07 10.35 -10.70
N ILE A 112 0.22 10.84 -11.59
CA ILE A 112 -1.13 11.35 -11.26
C ILE A 112 -1.99 10.28 -10.59
N PHE A 113 -1.75 9.01 -10.92
CA PHE A 113 -2.46 7.86 -10.36
C PHE A 113 -1.68 7.17 -9.25
N ALA A 114 -0.66 7.81 -8.65
CA ALA A 114 0.00 7.22 -7.49
C ALA A 114 -1.03 6.84 -6.43
N PHE A 115 -0.95 5.62 -5.90
CA PHE A 115 -1.93 5.11 -4.93
C PHE A 115 -1.29 4.27 -3.84
N GLY A 116 -1.57 4.63 -2.61
CA GLY A 116 -1.06 3.94 -1.43
C GLY A 116 -1.95 2.78 -0.98
N LEU A 117 -1.32 1.69 -0.58
CA LEU A 117 -1.94 0.55 0.10
C LEU A 117 -1.33 0.43 1.49
N ALA A 118 -2.10 0.78 2.52
CA ALA A 118 -1.65 0.77 3.91
C ALA A 118 -2.81 0.40 4.84
N LEU A 119 -2.49 -0.17 6.01
CA LEU A 119 -3.51 -0.38 7.03
C LEU A 119 -4.08 0.97 7.49
N CYS A 120 -5.39 1.16 7.30
CA CYS A 120 -6.05 2.39 7.76
C CYS A 120 -6.15 2.43 9.28
N VAL A 121 -5.52 3.42 9.90
CA VAL A 121 -5.52 3.67 11.34
C VAL A 121 -5.87 5.12 11.69
N GLN A 122 -6.57 5.83 10.79
CA GLN A 122 -6.98 7.22 10.97
C GLN A 122 -7.98 7.44 12.12
N CYS A 123 -8.65 6.38 12.55
CA CYS A 123 -9.65 6.46 13.61
C CYS A 123 -9.39 5.35 14.61
N GLU A 124 -9.50 5.64 15.89
CA GLU A 124 -9.53 4.63 16.95
C GLU A 124 -10.66 3.62 16.71
N THR A 125 -11.84 4.12 16.35
CA THR A 125 -12.99 3.31 15.91
C THR A 125 -13.47 3.82 14.56
N CYS A 126 -13.55 2.93 13.56
CA CYS A 126 -14.05 3.26 12.24
C CYS A 126 -15.51 3.74 12.30
N ALA A 127 -15.85 4.72 11.47
CA ALA A 127 -17.22 5.24 11.41
C ALA A 127 -18.22 4.25 10.77
N TYR A 128 -17.75 3.18 10.09
CA TYR A 128 -18.64 2.22 9.44
C TYR A 128 -19.79 1.76 10.37
N PRO A 129 -21.05 1.73 9.91
CA PRO A 129 -21.56 1.97 8.54
C PRO A 129 -21.78 3.45 8.17
N GLU A 130 -21.62 4.39 9.10
CA GLU A 130 -21.70 5.81 8.82
C GLU A 130 -20.58 6.27 7.87
N PRO A 131 -20.73 7.38 7.13
CA PRO A 131 -19.74 7.87 6.19
C PRO A 131 -18.34 8.00 6.81
N CYS A 132 -17.32 7.65 6.03
CA CYS A 132 -15.93 7.77 6.48
C CYS A 132 -15.59 9.22 6.85
N ARG A 133 -15.01 9.43 8.03
CA ARG A 133 -14.61 10.78 8.49
C ARG A 133 -13.45 11.37 7.69
N TYR A 134 -12.58 10.50 7.14
CA TYR A 134 -11.35 10.89 6.45
C TYR A 134 -11.20 10.15 5.12
N PRO A 135 -12.16 10.27 4.17
CA PRO A 135 -12.14 9.46 2.94
C PRO A 135 -10.90 9.72 2.08
N HIS A 136 -10.35 10.94 2.13
CA HIS A 136 -9.14 11.32 1.40
C HIS A 136 -7.84 10.76 1.99
N LEU A 137 -7.85 10.29 3.25
CA LEU A 137 -6.72 9.67 3.93
C LEU A 137 -6.87 8.14 4.07
N ALA A 138 -8.09 7.64 3.91
CA ALA A 138 -8.37 6.22 4.05
C ALA A 138 -7.70 5.42 2.93
N ARG A 139 -6.89 4.42 3.31
CA ARG A 139 -6.23 3.50 2.37
C ARG A 139 -6.49 2.06 2.80
N PRO A 140 -6.79 1.16 1.87
CA PRO A 140 -6.88 -0.26 2.17
C PRO A 140 -5.48 -0.87 2.30
N ALA A 141 -5.34 -1.90 3.12
CA ALA A 141 -4.11 -2.67 3.19
C ALA A 141 -3.96 -3.60 1.97
N MET A 142 -2.74 -4.02 1.67
CA MET A 142 -2.44 -4.91 0.54
C MET A 142 -3.22 -6.22 0.59
N ASP A 143 -3.27 -6.86 1.76
CA ASP A 143 -3.97 -8.13 1.99
C ASP A 143 -5.49 -8.01 1.84
N ALA A 144 -6.06 -6.82 2.00
CA ALA A 144 -7.47 -6.56 1.71
C ALA A 144 -7.83 -6.83 0.23
N PHE A 145 -6.86 -6.73 -0.67
CA PHE A 145 -6.98 -7.05 -2.10
C PHE A 145 -6.34 -8.38 -2.49
N GLY A 146 -6.03 -9.23 -1.54
CA GLY A 146 -5.54 -10.56 -1.84
C GLY A 146 -4.02 -10.65 -2.05
N VAL A 147 -3.24 -9.64 -1.69
CA VAL A 147 -1.77 -9.72 -1.76
C VAL A 147 -1.24 -10.61 -0.64
N ASP A 148 -0.39 -11.58 -1.00
CA ASP A 148 0.46 -12.32 -0.07
C ASP A 148 1.69 -11.46 0.28
N ILE A 149 1.61 -10.74 1.39
CA ILE A 149 2.66 -9.83 1.83
C ILE A 149 3.98 -10.59 2.01
N GLY A 150 3.95 -11.75 2.65
CA GLY A 150 5.15 -12.53 2.93
C GLY A 150 5.91 -12.91 1.66
N LYS A 151 5.20 -13.46 0.66
CA LYS A 151 5.80 -13.81 -0.63
C LYS A 151 6.24 -12.60 -1.45
N THR A 152 5.52 -11.48 -1.33
CA THR A 152 5.86 -10.24 -2.03
C THR A 152 7.16 -9.64 -1.49
N VAL A 153 7.34 -9.62 -0.16
CA VAL A 153 8.49 -8.94 0.45
C VAL A 153 9.75 -9.82 0.59
N ALA A 154 9.59 -11.15 0.56
CA ALA A 154 10.70 -12.09 0.75
C ALA A 154 11.82 -11.94 -0.30
N PRO A 155 11.55 -11.78 -1.62
CA PRO A 155 12.61 -11.56 -2.61
C PRO A 155 13.39 -10.26 -2.41
N LEU A 156 12.80 -9.30 -1.70
CA LEU A 156 13.45 -8.04 -1.34
C LEU A 156 14.32 -8.16 -0.07
N GLY A 157 14.44 -9.37 0.49
CA GLY A 157 15.21 -9.60 1.71
C GLY A 157 14.49 -9.24 3.01
N PHE A 158 13.19 -8.94 2.94
CA PHE A 158 12.37 -8.73 4.13
C PHE A 158 11.80 -10.06 4.63
N LYS A 159 11.49 -10.10 5.92
CA LYS A 159 10.89 -11.28 6.56
C LYS A 159 9.62 -10.88 7.31
N VAL A 160 8.61 -11.72 7.19
CA VAL A 160 7.45 -11.71 8.07
C VAL A 160 7.73 -12.72 9.17
N GLU A 161 7.96 -12.23 10.37
CA GLU A 161 8.40 -13.05 11.51
C GLU A 161 7.30 -13.15 12.56
N PHE A 162 7.27 -14.30 13.22
CA PHE A 162 6.33 -14.56 14.31
C PHE A 162 7.11 -14.90 15.59
N ASP A 163 6.57 -14.51 16.73
CA ASP A 163 7.12 -14.95 18.01
C ASP A 163 6.81 -16.44 18.27
N GLN A 164 7.34 -16.98 19.39
CA GLN A 164 7.14 -18.37 19.78
C GLN A 164 5.67 -18.77 20.03
N LYS A 165 4.77 -17.76 20.18
CA LYS A 165 3.33 -17.95 20.36
C LYS A 165 2.55 -17.77 19.05
N GLY A 166 3.25 -17.60 17.93
CA GLY A 166 2.64 -17.38 16.62
C GLY A 166 2.09 -15.95 16.41
N LYS A 167 2.45 -15.00 17.29
CA LYS A 167 2.09 -13.59 17.13
C LYS A 167 3.08 -12.94 16.16
N LEU A 168 2.55 -12.21 15.19
CA LEU A 168 3.35 -11.42 14.24
C LEU A 168 4.22 -10.41 15.01
N LEU A 169 5.52 -10.44 14.72
CA LEU A 169 6.45 -9.43 15.21
C LEU A 169 6.20 -8.09 14.50
N PRO A 170 6.43 -6.97 15.16
CA PRO A 170 6.07 -5.66 14.63
C PRO A 170 6.90 -5.30 13.39
N ALA A 171 6.39 -5.68 12.24
CA ALA A 171 6.85 -5.25 10.93
C ALA A 171 5.62 -4.99 10.07
N TRP A 172 5.37 -3.72 9.79
CA TRP A 172 4.24 -3.28 8.98
C TRP A 172 4.73 -2.96 7.59
N TYR A 173 4.06 -3.52 6.60
CA TYR A 173 4.37 -3.30 5.18
C TYR A 173 3.24 -2.57 4.51
N SER A 174 3.59 -1.55 3.76
CA SER A 174 2.68 -0.82 2.89
C SER A 174 3.29 -0.67 1.50
N LEU A 175 2.50 -0.28 0.52
CA LEU A 175 2.90 -0.19 -0.88
C LEU A 175 2.41 1.12 -1.46
N VAL A 176 3.25 1.80 -2.23
CA VAL A 176 2.84 2.93 -3.07
C VAL A 176 3.01 2.52 -4.53
N LEU A 177 1.89 2.44 -5.25
CA LEU A 177 1.84 2.16 -6.68
C LEU A 177 2.19 3.42 -7.46
N LEU A 178 3.06 3.29 -8.44
CA LEU A 178 3.57 4.39 -9.28
C LEU A 178 3.34 4.07 -10.76
N ALA A 179 2.78 5.02 -11.51
CA ALA A 179 2.50 4.88 -12.94
C ALA A 179 3.45 5.71 -13.78
#